data_80ee4e963e858acdaf0cb532d68efbe0
#
_entry.id   80ee4e963e858acdaf0cb532d68efbe0
#
_cell.length_a   1.000
_cell.length_b   1.000
_cell.length_c   1.000
_cell.angle_alpha   90.00
_cell.angle_beta   90.00
_cell.angle_gamma   90.00
#
_symmetry.space_group_name_H-M   'P 1'
#
loop_
_entity.id
_entity.type
_entity.pdbx_description
1 polymer ?
#
loop_
_entity_poly.entity_id
_entity_poly.type
_entity_poly.pdbx_seq_one_letter_code
_entity_poly.pdbx_strand_id
1 'polypeptide(L)'
;MMGHAGMAAAAVRYLRSTGSPTSAGRPVDPLPRPELRAVRADERLPPTPDEFRRVLGHFASGVTVVTAPGAGGEPPAGFACQSFSSLSLDPPLVAFMVARTSTTWPRIARAGVFCVNVLGAGQGALCRSFAVSGSRTADKFAGVPHEPSPVTGSPRLTDVPAWIDCVIHAVHTGGDHLIIVGRVEALGADEEAAAAGPLLFHRGAFGTFSP
;
A
#
# COMPACT_ATOMS: atom_id res chain seq x y z
N MET A 1 -20.87 -0.51 15.58
CA MET A 1 -19.67 0.03 14.92
C MET A 1 -18.45 -0.50 15.67
N MET A 2 -17.62 -1.33 15.04
CA MET A 2 -16.31 -1.67 15.62
C MET A 2 -15.43 -0.42 15.52
N GLY A 3 -14.90 0.05 16.64
CA GLY A 3 -13.95 1.16 16.66
C GLY A 3 -12.63 0.77 15.98
N HIS A 4 -11.79 1.76 15.65
CA HIS A 4 -10.47 1.58 15.01
C HIS A 4 -9.62 0.48 15.67
N ALA A 5 -9.66 0.37 17.00
CA ALA A 5 -8.97 -0.67 17.76
C ALA A 5 -9.44 -2.09 17.41
N GLY A 6 -10.73 -2.28 17.13
CA GLY A 6 -11.29 -3.58 16.73
C GLY A 6 -10.82 -4.00 15.35
N MET A 7 -10.71 -3.06 14.41
CA MET A 7 -10.22 -3.31 13.05
C MET A 7 -8.71 -3.58 13.03
N ALA A 8 -7.93 -2.85 13.82
CA ALA A 8 -6.51 -3.11 14.00
C ALA A 8 -6.27 -4.50 14.59
N ALA A 9 -7.06 -4.92 15.58
CA ALA A 9 -6.98 -6.26 16.17
C ALA A 9 -7.34 -7.36 15.14
N ALA A 10 -8.25 -7.09 14.20
CA ALA A 10 -8.57 -8.01 13.11
C ALA A 10 -7.40 -8.14 12.12
N ALA A 11 -6.80 -7.01 11.72
CA ALA A 11 -5.63 -7.01 10.84
C ALA A 11 -4.41 -7.70 11.46
N VAL A 12 -4.15 -7.47 12.76
CA VAL A 12 -3.06 -8.14 13.49
C VAL A 12 -3.33 -9.65 13.65
N ARG A 13 -4.56 -10.05 13.92
CA ARG A 13 -4.93 -11.48 13.94
C ARG A 13 -4.70 -12.13 12.60
N TYR A 14 -5.07 -11.47 11.51
CA TYR A 14 -4.79 -11.94 10.16
C TYR A 14 -3.29 -12.15 9.92
N LEU A 15 -2.45 -11.20 10.31
CA LEU A 15 -0.99 -11.31 10.16
C LEU A 15 -0.37 -12.46 10.98
N ARG A 16 -0.99 -12.83 12.09
CA ARG A 16 -0.52 -13.92 12.97
C ARG A 16 -0.99 -15.30 12.55
N SER A 17 -2.01 -15.37 11.72
CA SER A 17 -2.60 -16.64 11.30
C SER A 17 -2.14 -16.99 9.89
N THR A 18 -1.33 -18.00 9.75
CA THR A 18 -1.06 -18.62 8.46
C THR A 18 -2.33 -19.33 7.98
N GLY A 19 -3.14 -18.65 7.17
CA GLY A 19 -4.36 -19.22 6.61
C GLY A 19 -5.69 -18.72 7.18
N SER A 20 -5.72 -17.52 7.75
CA SER A 20 -6.96 -16.95 8.28
C SER A 20 -7.93 -16.42 7.24
N PRO A 21 -9.23 -16.46 7.54
CA PRO A 21 -10.30 -16.03 6.65
C PRO A 21 -10.24 -14.53 6.39
N THR A 22 -10.54 -14.16 5.18
CA THR A 22 -10.46 -12.78 4.70
C THR A 22 -11.79 -12.04 4.77
N SER A 23 -12.91 -12.73 4.98
CA SER A 23 -14.22 -12.09 5.18
C SER A 23 -15.25 -13.06 5.75
N ALA A 24 -16.25 -12.50 6.45
CA ALA A 24 -17.46 -13.17 6.89
C ALA A 24 -17.34 -14.38 7.82
N GLY A 25 -16.27 -14.47 8.62
CA GLY A 25 -16.21 -15.44 9.74
C GLY A 25 -16.14 -16.91 9.36
N ARG A 26 -15.96 -17.25 8.08
CA ARG A 26 -15.67 -18.63 7.64
C ARG A 26 -14.18 -18.82 7.50
N PRO A 27 -13.58 -19.88 8.09
CA PRO A 27 -12.23 -20.28 7.78
C PRO A 27 -12.12 -20.54 6.27
N VAL A 28 -11.22 -19.82 5.60
CA VAL A 28 -10.80 -20.25 4.26
C VAL A 28 -9.72 -21.28 4.49
N ASP A 29 -9.93 -22.50 4.03
CA ASP A 29 -8.88 -23.50 4.02
C ASP A 29 -7.65 -22.92 3.32
N PRO A 30 -6.46 -23.03 3.92
CA PRO A 30 -5.24 -22.61 3.25
C PRO A 30 -5.17 -23.34 1.91
N LEU A 31 -4.90 -22.59 0.85
CA LEU A 31 -4.64 -23.21 -0.45
C LEU A 31 -3.60 -24.31 -0.23
N PRO A 32 -3.83 -25.53 -0.74
CA PRO A 32 -2.89 -26.61 -0.61
C PRO A 32 -1.52 -26.11 -1.11
N ARG A 33 -0.47 -26.42 -0.37
CA ARG A 33 0.88 -26.11 -0.85
C ARG A 33 1.05 -26.84 -2.19
N PRO A 34 1.54 -26.14 -3.23
CA PRO A 34 1.79 -26.80 -4.50
C PRO A 34 2.75 -27.97 -4.24
N GLU A 35 2.31 -29.16 -4.57
CA GLU A 35 3.20 -30.34 -4.52
C GLU A 35 4.31 -30.14 -5.55
N LEU A 36 5.55 -30.24 -5.10
CA LEU A 36 6.70 -30.27 -6.01
C LEU A 36 6.61 -31.56 -6.82
N ARG A 37 6.30 -31.45 -8.10
CA ARG A 37 6.30 -32.54 -9.05
C ARG A 37 7.16 -32.20 -10.27
N ALA A 38 7.69 -33.19 -10.91
CA ALA A 38 8.38 -33.01 -12.17
C ALA A 38 7.42 -32.42 -13.23
N VAL A 39 7.83 -31.38 -13.92
CA VAL A 39 7.10 -30.82 -15.04
C VAL A 39 7.08 -31.79 -16.18
N ARG A 40 5.91 -32.10 -16.74
CA ARG A 40 5.78 -32.95 -17.91
C ARG A 40 6.26 -32.24 -19.16
N ALA A 41 6.72 -32.98 -20.16
CA ALA A 41 7.27 -32.40 -21.39
C ALA A 41 6.27 -31.55 -22.18
N ASP A 42 4.97 -31.74 -21.97
CA ASP A 42 3.86 -31.02 -22.58
C ASP A 42 3.32 -29.87 -21.70
N GLU A 43 3.88 -29.67 -20.50
CA GLU A 43 3.42 -28.68 -19.55
C GLU A 43 4.15 -27.35 -19.75
N ARG A 44 3.39 -26.28 -19.92
CA ARG A 44 3.95 -24.95 -20.03
C ARG A 44 4.49 -24.48 -18.68
N LEU A 45 5.76 -24.12 -18.65
CA LEU A 45 6.38 -23.51 -17.47
C LEU A 45 5.75 -22.15 -17.18
N PRO A 46 5.55 -21.80 -15.89
CA PRO A 46 5.15 -20.43 -15.53
C PRO A 46 6.24 -19.44 -15.93
N PRO A 47 5.86 -18.18 -16.20
CA PRO A 47 6.83 -17.11 -16.46
C PRO A 47 7.83 -16.98 -15.32
N THR A 48 9.09 -16.70 -15.62
CA THR A 48 10.08 -16.37 -14.62
C THR A 48 9.77 -15.01 -13.97
N PRO A 49 10.20 -14.76 -12.72
CA PRO A 49 10.01 -13.46 -12.07
C PRO A 49 10.57 -12.29 -12.89
N ASP A 50 11.67 -12.49 -13.60
CA ASP A 50 12.31 -11.44 -14.41
C ASP A 50 11.51 -11.16 -15.70
N GLU A 51 11.01 -12.21 -16.35
CA GLU A 51 10.11 -12.05 -17.49
C GLU A 51 8.82 -11.35 -17.09
N PHE A 52 8.22 -11.75 -15.95
CA PHE A 52 7.03 -11.14 -15.41
C PHE A 52 7.25 -9.64 -15.15
N ARG A 53 8.33 -9.25 -14.45
CA ARG A 53 8.65 -7.84 -14.20
C ARG A 53 8.90 -7.06 -15.49
N ARG A 54 9.62 -7.67 -16.45
CA ARG A 54 9.91 -7.03 -17.74
C ARG A 54 8.63 -6.72 -18.51
N VAL A 55 7.69 -7.67 -18.58
CA VAL A 55 6.44 -7.48 -19.31
C VAL A 55 5.51 -6.50 -18.59
N LEU A 56 5.30 -6.69 -17.29
CA LEU A 56 4.40 -5.80 -16.54
C LEU A 56 4.98 -4.41 -16.31
N GLY A 57 6.29 -4.24 -16.42
CA GLY A 57 6.94 -2.94 -16.39
C GLY A 57 6.50 -1.99 -17.51
N HIS A 58 5.87 -2.52 -18.59
CA HIS A 58 5.28 -1.68 -19.65
C HIS A 58 3.98 -0.99 -19.23
N PHE A 59 3.37 -1.42 -18.13
CA PHE A 59 2.21 -0.74 -17.56
C PHE A 59 2.69 0.42 -16.68
N ALA A 60 2.50 1.65 -17.16
CA ALA A 60 2.81 2.85 -16.38
C ALA A 60 1.82 3.00 -15.22
N SER A 61 2.32 3.28 -14.02
CA SER A 61 1.50 3.52 -12.84
C SER A 61 1.78 4.89 -12.25
N GLY A 62 0.80 5.48 -11.57
CA GLY A 62 1.05 6.55 -10.60
C GLY A 62 1.86 6.02 -9.42
N VAL A 63 2.38 6.94 -8.62
CA VAL A 63 3.16 6.61 -7.42
C VAL A 63 2.53 7.29 -6.21
N THR A 64 2.42 6.54 -5.12
CA THR A 64 1.87 7.03 -3.85
C THR A 64 2.81 6.71 -2.70
N VAL A 65 2.62 7.43 -1.59
CA VAL A 65 3.17 7.07 -0.27
C VAL A 65 2.01 6.77 0.66
N VAL A 66 1.98 5.53 1.18
CA VAL A 66 1.01 5.11 2.20
C VAL A 66 1.62 5.37 3.57
N THR A 67 0.91 6.12 4.41
CA THR A 67 1.37 6.55 5.74
C THR A 67 0.38 6.14 6.82
N ALA A 68 0.86 5.95 8.04
CA ALA A 68 0.02 5.70 9.21
C ALA A 68 0.65 6.33 10.46
N PRO A 69 -0.15 6.69 11.48
CA PRO A 69 0.37 7.23 12.73
C PRO A 69 1.18 6.15 13.48
N GLY A 70 2.15 6.57 14.24
CA GLY A 70 2.84 5.70 15.19
C GLY A 70 1.94 5.32 16.36
N ALA A 71 2.10 4.12 16.87
CA ALA A 71 1.41 3.65 18.06
C ALA A 71 2.31 3.78 19.29
N GLY A 72 1.76 4.23 20.43
CA GLY A 72 2.48 4.22 21.70
C GLY A 72 3.75 5.10 21.75
N GLY A 73 3.78 6.20 21.00
CA GLY A 73 4.95 7.09 20.93
C GLY A 73 5.99 6.70 19.89
N GLU A 74 5.76 5.65 19.12
CA GLU A 74 6.58 5.33 17.94
C GLU A 74 6.44 6.42 16.86
N PRO A 75 7.49 6.69 16.06
CA PRO A 75 7.36 7.58 14.92
C PRO A 75 6.34 7.04 13.90
N PRO A 76 5.81 7.86 12.99
CA PRO A 76 4.91 7.41 11.94
C PRO A 76 5.54 6.32 11.05
N ALA A 77 4.70 5.55 10.38
CA ALA A 77 5.11 4.53 9.43
C ALA A 77 4.71 4.93 8.00
N GLY A 78 5.54 4.60 7.00
CA GLY A 78 5.20 4.86 5.60
C GLY A 78 6.05 4.07 4.62
N PHE A 79 5.52 3.86 3.43
CA PHE A 79 6.21 3.21 2.31
C PHE A 79 5.67 3.70 0.96
N ALA A 80 6.54 3.69 -0.06
CA ALA A 80 6.15 3.99 -1.45
C ALA A 80 5.36 2.83 -2.06
N CYS A 81 4.27 3.15 -2.77
CA CYS A 81 3.36 2.18 -3.34
C CYS A 81 2.96 2.56 -4.76
N GLN A 82 3.00 1.60 -5.69
CA GLN A 82 2.57 1.74 -7.08
C GLN A 82 1.26 1.00 -7.38
N SER A 83 0.89 0.08 -6.51
CA SER A 83 -0.26 -0.80 -6.70
C SER A 83 -1.58 -0.21 -6.21
N PHE A 84 -1.61 1.10 -5.96
CA PHE A 84 -2.81 1.82 -5.52
C PHE A 84 -3.83 1.95 -6.66
N SER A 85 -5.11 1.73 -6.32
CA SER A 85 -6.25 1.91 -7.22
C SER A 85 -7.53 2.26 -6.46
N SER A 86 -8.43 2.99 -7.11
CA SER A 86 -9.83 3.06 -6.70
C SER A 86 -10.48 1.68 -6.87
N LEU A 87 -11.39 1.30 -5.98
CA LEU A 87 -12.03 -0.01 -5.97
C LEU A 87 -13.55 0.06 -6.08
N SER A 88 -14.20 0.97 -5.35
CA SER A 88 -15.65 1.10 -5.31
C SER A 88 -16.05 2.54 -5.03
N LEU A 89 -17.19 2.95 -5.56
CA LEU A 89 -17.79 4.27 -5.30
C LEU A 89 -18.83 4.20 -4.18
N ASP A 90 -19.51 3.08 -4.02
CA ASP A 90 -20.51 2.87 -2.97
C ASP A 90 -20.40 1.45 -2.40
N PRO A 91 -19.92 1.28 -1.16
CA PRO A 91 -19.22 2.30 -0.37
C PRO A 91 -17.90 2.74 -1.05
N PRO A 92 -17.37 3.95 -0.73
CA PRO A 92 -16.13 4.42 -1.31
C PRO A 92 -14.94 3.61 -0.78
N LEU A 93 -14.31 2.82 -1.66
CA LEU A 93 -13.19 1.94 -1.32
C LEU A 93 -12.00 2.17 -2.26
N VAL A 94 -10.82 1.99 -1.69
CA VAL A 94 -9.55 1.95 -2.42
C VAL A 94 -8.82 0.64 -2.11
N ALA A 95 -7.88 0.26 -2.96
CA ALA A 95 -7.04 -0.92 -2.75
C ALA A 95 -5.57 -0.62 -3.03
N PHE A 96 -4.69 -1.32 -2.33
CA PHE A 96 -3.26 -1.40 -2.66
C PHE A 96 -2.70 -2.76 -2.24
N MET A 97 -1.54 -3.11 -2.81
CA MET A 97 -0.86 -4.36 -2.47
C MET A 97 0.45 -4.06 -1.72
N VAL A 98 0.76 -4.92 -0.74
CA VAL A 98 2.00 -4.84 0.03
C VAL A 98 2.62 -6.22 0.20
N ALA A 99 3.92 -6.32 0.02
CA ALA A 99 4.63 -7.60 0.18
C ALA A 99 4.47 -8.14 1.61
N ARG A 100 4.25 -9.43 1.76
CA ARG A 100 4.13 -10.12 3.07
C ARG A 100 5.41 -10.01 3.90
N THR A 101 6.54 -9.72 3.25
CA THR A 101 7.84 -9.47 3.89
C THR A 101 8.05 -8.02 4.33
N SER A 102 7.06 -7.12 4.08
CA SER A 102 7.16 -5.71 4.46
C SER A 102 7.31 -5.55 5.97
N THR A 103 8.34 -4.84 6.39
CA THR A 103 8.56 -4.47 7.81
C THR A 103 7.71 -3.28 8.24
N THR A 104 7.20 -2.50 7.29
CA THR A 104 6.34 -1.33 7.55
C THR A 104 4.88 -1.71 7.73
N TRP A 105 4.39 -2.69 6.95
CA TRP A 105 2.99 -3.10 6.99
C TRP A 105 2.46 -3.48 8.37
N PRO A 106 3.17 -4.27 9.22
CA PRO A 106 2.69 -4.59 10.56
C PRO A 106 2.41 -3.36 11.44
N ARG A 107 3.11 -2.26 11.21
CA ARG A 107 2.89 -1.00 11.94
C ARG A 107 1.60 -0.33 11.49
N ILE A 108 1.37 -0.24 10.17
CA ILE A 108 0.14 0.28 9.56
C ILE A 108 -1.06 -0.59 9.97
N ALA A 109 -0.93 -1.91 9.92
CA ALA A 109 -1.98 -2.83 10.33
C ALA A 109 -2.37 -2.66 11.81
N ARG A 110 -1.41 -2.39 12.70
CA ARG A 110 -1.68 -2.10 14.12
C ARG A 110 -2.42 -0.77 14.32
N ALA A 111 -2.09 0.24 13.53
CA ALA A 111 -2.80 1.52 13.54
C ALA A 111 -4.26 1.35 13.08
N GLY A 112 -4.53 0.43 12.18
CA GLY A 112 -5.87 0.17 11.62
C GLY A 112 -6.35 1.25 10.64
N VAL A 113 -5.51 2.25 10.38
CA VAL A 113 -5.79 3.43 9.57
C VAL A 113 -4.58 3.78 8.72
N PHE A 114 -4.80 4.52 7.64
CA PHE A 114 -3.73 5.01 6.78
C PHE A 114 -4.18 6.20 5.94
N CYS A 115 -3.23 6.99 5.47
CA CYS A 115 -3.43 7.99 4.43
C CYS A 115 -2.64 7.61 3.18
N VAL A 116 -3.26 7.70 2.01
CA VAL A 116 -2.59 7.58 0.72
C VAL A 116 -2.26 8.99 0.23
N ASN A 117 -0.99 9.26 -0.03
CA ASN A 117 -0.50 10.53 -0.56
C ASN A 117 -0.08 10.29 -2.02
N VAL A 118 -0.79 10.88 -2.97
CA VAL A 118 -0.48 10.80 -4.40
C VAL A 118 0.69 11.74 -4.68
N LEU A 119 1.73 11.26 -5.37
CA LEU A 119 2.94 12.05 -5.60
C LEU A 119 2.88 12.81 -6.93
N GLY A 120 3.32 14.08 -6.89
CA GLY A 120 3.54 14.93 -8.06
C GLY A 120 4.91 14.71 -8.72
N ALA A 121 5.04 15.21 -9.95
CA ALA A 121 6.20 15.01 -10.83
C ALA A 121 7.57 15.30 -10.17
N GLY A 122 7.66 16.32 -9.29
CA GLY A 122 8.89 16.70 -8.59
C GLY A 122 9.28 15.81 -7.41
N GLN A 123 8.42 14.88 -6.98
CA GLN A 123 8.55 14.16 -5.71
C GLN A 123 9.27 12.80 -5.82
N GLY A 124 10.04 12.56 -6.89
CA GLY A 124 10.80 11.33 -7.06
C GLY A 124 11.82 11.05 -5.95
N ALA A 125 12.47 12.08 -5.39
CA ALA A 125 13.38 11.93 -4.26
C ALA A 125 12.64 11.49 -2.99
N LEU A 126 11.48 12.09 -2.71
CA LEU A 126 10.59 11.71 -1.61
C LEU A 126 10.14 10.25 -1.76
N CYS A 127 9.71 9.85 -2.96
CA CYS A 127 9.37 8.45 -3.22
C CYS A 127 10.52 7.49 -2.87
N ARG A 128 11.74 7.79 -3.31
CA ARG A 128 12.91 6.95 -3.02
C ARG A 128 13.17 6.80 -1.52
N SER A 129 13.01 7.86 -0.71
CA SER A 129 13.20 7.78 0.75
C SER A 129 12.20 6.83 1.41
N PHE A 130 10.96 6.77 0.91
CA PHE A 130 9.95 5.84 1.40
C PHE A 130 10.06 4.42 0.82
N ALA A 131 10.73 4.24 -0.31
CA ALA A 131 10.93 2.93 -0.94
C ALA A 131 11.99 2.06 -0.24
N VAL A 132 12.88 2.64 0.55
CA VAL A 132 13.93 1.90 1.25
C VAL A 132 13.32 1.01 2.33
N SER A 133 13.67 -0.29 2.29
CA SER A 133 13.26 -1.29 3.29
C SER A 133 14.36 -1.51 4.32
N GLY A 134 14.00 -1.67 5.60
CA GLY A 134 14.92 -2.15 6.63
C GLY A 134 14.86 -1.41 7.96
N SER A 135 15.18 -2.12 9.05
CA SER A 135 15.22 -1.62 10.43
C SER A 135 16.38 -0.64 10.72
N ARG A 136 17.26 -0.41 9.76
CA ARG A 136 18.41 0.49 9.87
C ARG A 136 18.17 1.86 9.26
N THR A 137 17.02 2.11 8.68
CA THR A 137 16.69 3.41 8.14
C THR A 137 16.33 4.35 9.27
N ALA A 138 17.04 5.47 9.31
CA ALA A 138 16.63 6.65 10.05
C ALA A 138 15.15 6.93 9.80
N ASP A 139 14.51 7.61 10.72
CA ASP A 139 13.12 8.03 10.61
C ASP A 139 12.83 8.57 9.19
N LYS A 140 11.98 7.87 8.44
CA LYS A 140 11.61 8.25 7.06
C LYS A 140 10.89 9.58 6.98
N PHE A 141 10.36 10.06 8.11
CA PHE A 141 9.68 11.32 8.24
C PHE A 141 10.59 12.46 8.68
N ALA A 142 11.85 12.18 9.02
CA ALA A 142 12.80 13.22 9.37
C ALA A 142 12.99 14.20 8.22
N GLY A 143 12.61 15.47 8.45
CA GLY A 143 12.67 16.52 7.43
C GLY A 143 11.58 16.43 6.35
N VAL A 144 10.58 15.54 6.51
CA VAL A 144 9.43 15.46 5.61
C VAL A 144 8.23 16.19 6.25
N PRO A 145 7.84 17.36 5.72
CA PRO A 145 6.68 18.09 6.22
C PRO A 145 5.40 17.29 6.04
N HIS A 146 4.59 17.22 7.10
CA HIS A 146 3.31 16.53 7.08
C HIS A 146 2.38 17.05 8.18
N GLU A 147 1.09 16.89 7.98
CA GLU A 147 0.03 17.22 8.92
C GLU A 147 -0.83 15.99 9.21
N PRO A 148 -1.55 15.96 10.32
CA PRO A 148 -2.52 14.89 10.55
C PRO A 148 -3.67 14.97 9.55
N SER A 149 -4.08 13.85 8.98
CA SER A 149 -5.31 13.78 8.19
C SER A 149 -6.54 14.01 9.07
N PRO A 150 -7.65 14.53 8.51
CA PRO A 150 -8.73 15.12 9.31
C PRO A 150 -9.53 14.10 10.15
N VAL A 151 -9.56 12.81 9.75
CA VAL A 151 -10.39 11.80 10.43
C VAL A 151 -9.53 10.80 11.19
N THR A 152 -8.49 10.27 10.56
CA THR A 152 -7.69 9.20 11.17
C THR A 152 -6.44 9.71 11.88
N GLY A 153 -6.01 10.95 11.62
CA GLY A 153 -4.74 11.50 12.12
C GLY A 153 -3.50 10.88 11.46
N SER A 154 -3.68 10.13 10.36
CA SER A 154 -2.56 9.59 9.59
C SER A 154 -1.75 10.72 8.95
N PRO A 155 -0.43 10.62 8.82
CA PRO A 155 0.37 11.68 8.20
C PRO A 155 -0.07 11.97 6.76
N ARG A 156 -0.53 13.17 6.53
CA ARG A 156 -0.78 13.76 5.22
C ARG A 156 0.45 14.56 4.84
N LEU A 157 1.16 14.14 3.82
CA LEU A 157 2.35 14.84 3.34
C LEU A 157 1.94 16.18 2.72
N THR A 158 2.74 17.24 2.92
CA THR A 158 2.51 18.53 2.27
C THR A 158 2.92 18.49 0.80
N ASP A 159 2.39 19.40 0.02
CA ASP A 159 2.71 19.58 -1.40
C ASP A 159 2.42 18.32 -2.27
N VAL A 160 1.47 17.49 -1.85
CA VAL A 160 1.00 16.36 -2.66
C VAL A 160 -0.26 16.73 -3.44
N PRO A 161 -0.37 16.36 -4.74
CA PRO A 161 -1.54 16.64 -5.56
C PRO A 161 -2.87 16.16 -4.98
N ALA A 162 -2.86 15.04 -4.25
CA ALA A 162 -4.06 14.52 -3.62
C ALA A 162 -3.71 13.61 -2.44
N TRP A 163 -4.66 13.49 -1.52
CA TRP A 163 -4.55 12.59 -0.38
C TRP A 163 -5.90 11.91 -0.09
N ILE A 164 -5.85 10.67 0.43
CA ILE A 164 -7.02 9.87 0.75
C ILE A 164 -6.84 9.27 2.14
N ASP A 165 -7.68 9.67 3.08
CA ASP A 165 -7.67 9.24 4.49
C ASP A 165 -8.60 8.04 4.67
N CYS A 166 -8.08 6.92 5.19
CA CYS A 166 -8.74 5.64 5.15
C CYS A 166 -8.65 4.87 6.47
N VAL A 167 -9.67 4.05 6.71
CA VAL A 167 -9.61 2.93 7.67
C VAL A 167 -9.42 1.63 6.91
N ILE A 168 -8.68 0.68 7.50
CA ILE A 168 -8.55 -0.67 6.93
C ILE A 168 -9.91 -1.36 6.99
N HIS A 169 -10.47 -1.70 5.83
CA HIS A 169 -11.75 -2.37 5.68
C HIS A 169 -11.59 -3.89 5.63
N ALA A 170 -10.66 -4.38 4.80
CA ALA A 170 -10.38 -5.80 4.65
C ALA A 170 -8.92 -6.03 4.23
N VAL A 171 -8.44 -7.25 4.48
CA VAL A 171 -7.11 -7.71 4.05
C VAL A 171 -7.25 -9.10 3.45
N HIS A 172 -6.77 -9.29 2.23
CA HIS A 172 -6.83 -10.53 1.49
C HIS A 172 -5.44 -11.02 1.12
N THR A 173 -5.29 -12.33 0.90
CA THR A 173 -4.03 -12.92 0.43
C THR A 173 -3.99 -12.89 -1.11
N GLY A 174 -2.89 -12.37 -1.66
CA GLY A 174 -2.60 -12.36 -3.10
C GLY A 174 -1.20 -12.94 -3.38
N GLY A 175 -1.01 -14.23 -3.14
CA GLY A 175 0.30 -14.86 -3.32
C GLY A 175 1.34 -14.41 -2.28
N ASP A 176 2.43 -13.81 -2.73
CA ASP A 176 3.49 -13.22 -1.89
C ASP A 176 3.16 -11.80 -1.38
N HIS A 177 2.01 -11.25 -1.78
CA HIS A 177 1.48 -9.97 -1.34
C HIS A 177 0.18 -10.12 -0.56
N LEU A 178 -0.16 -9.08 0.20
CA LEU A 178 -1.48 -8.84 0.77
C LEU A 178 -2.17 -7.77 -0.08
N ILE A 179 -3.47 -7.92 -0.28
CA ILE A 179 -4.35 -6.93 -0.90
C ILE A 179 -5.08 -6.23 0.23
N ILE A 180 -4.84 -4.96 0.38
CA ILE A 180 -5.43 -4.13 1.43
C ILE A 180 -6.58 -3.35 0.82
N VAL A 181 -7.75 -3.47 1.41
CA VAL A 181 -8.93 -2.67 1.07
C VAL A 181 -9.11 -1.61 2.15
N GLY A 182 -9.13 -0.36 1.75
CA GLY A 182 -9.39 0.78 2.61
C GLY A 182 -10.76 1.38 2.34
N ARG A 183 -11.52 1.69 3.40
CA ARG A 183 -12.71 2.53 3.29
C ARG A 183 -12.28 3.98 3.43
N VAL A 184 -12.69 4.80 2.48
CA VAL A 184 -12.37 6.23 2.45
C VAL A 184 -13.23 6.95 3.48
N GLU A 185 -12.59 7.71 4.37
CA GLU A 185 -13.25 8.55 5.38
C GLU A 185 -13.20 10.03 5.00
N ALA A 186 -12.11 10.46 4.33
CA ALA A 186 -11.94 11.79 3.78
C ALA A 186 -10.94 11.77 2.62
N LEU A 187 -11.01 12.76 1.76
CA LEU A 187 -10.04 12.94 0.67
C LEU A 187 -9.95 14.42 0.30
N GLY A 188 -8.89 14.80 -0.38
CA GLY A 188 -8.71 16.13 -0.91
C GLY A 188 -7.68 16.19 -2.01
N ALA A 189 -7.72 17.27 -2.76
CA ALA A 189 -6.77 17.60 -3.82
C ALA A 189 -6.21 19.00 -3.59
N ASP A 190 -4.99 19.24 -4.06
CA ASP A 190 -4.30 20.52 -4.11
C ASP A 190 -3.99 20.82 -5.58
N GLU A 191 -4.70 21.80 -6.15
CA GLU A 191 -4.58 22.15 -7.56
C GLU A 191 -3.23 22.79 -7.89
N GLU A 192 -2.61 23.51 -6.94
CA GLU A 192 -1.28 24.07 -7.13
C GLU A 192 -0.21 22.98 -7.18
N ALA A 193 -0.25 22.02 -6.23
CA ALA A 193 0.63 20.86 -6.25
C ALA A 193 0.39 19.97 -7.46
N ALA A 194 -0.85 19.89 -7.97
CA ALA A 194 -1.22 19.12 -9.15
C ALA A 194 -0.74 19.72 -10.47
N ALA A 195 -0.46 21.03 -10.52
CA ALA A 195 -0.09 21.75 -11.75
C ALA A 195 1.18 21.19 -12.43
N ALA A 196 2.10 20.61 -11.66
CA ALA A 196 3.31 19.97 -12.19
C ALA A 196 3.06 18.59 -12.85
N GLY A 197 1.84 18.07 -12.76
CA GLY A 197 1.48 16.73 -13.22
C GLY A 197 1.88 15.60 -12.26
N PRO A 198 1.49 14.36 -12.56
CA PRO A 198 1.73 13.21 -11.70
C PRO A 198 3.16 12.69 -11.78
N LEU A 199 3.65 12.10 -10.69
CA LEU A 199 4.82 11.23 -10.72
C LEU A 199 4.40 9.86 -11.27
N LEU A 200 5.01 9.46 -12.39
CA LEU A 200 4.78 8.15 -12.99
C LEU A 200 6.00 7.24 -12.78
N PHE A 201 5.72 5.94 -12.77
CA PHE A 201 6.76 4.91 -12.82
C PHE A 201 6.52 3.97 -14.00
N HIS A 202 7.55 3.82 -14.85
CA HIS A 202 7.50 3.01 -16.05
C HIS A 202 8.85 2.36 -16.30
N ARG A 203 8.89 1.03 -16.46
CA ARG A 203 10.09 0.25 -16.79
C ARG A 203 11.29 0.54 -15.87
N GLY A 204 11.04 0.71 -14.57
CA GLY A 204 12.10 0.95 -13.58
C GLY A 204 12.53 2.41 -13.44
N ALA A 205 11.92 3.34 -14.16
CA ALA A 205 12.24 4.76 -14.13
C ALA A 205 11.04 5.63 -13.74
N PHE A 206 11.32 6.75 -13.09
CA PHE A 206 10.31 7.80 -12.93
C PHE A 206 10.14 8.58 -14.22
N GLY A 207 8.93 9.01 -14.48
CA GLY A 207 8.53 9.85 -15.58
C GLY A 207 7.40 10.78 -15.19
N THR A 208 7.02 11.63 -16.12
CA THR A 208 5.91 12.58 -15.98
C THR A 208 4.95 12.42 -17.14
N PHE A 209 3.72 12.87 -16.96
CA PHE A 209 2.76 12.99 -18.03
C PHE A 209 2.83 14.42 -18.59
N SER A 210 2.95 14.53 -19.89
CA SER A 210 2.78 15.79 -20.62
C SER A 210 1.54 15.66 -21.49
N PRO A 211 0.51 16.49 -21.27
CA PRO A 211 -0.72 16.49 -22.06
C PRO A 211 -0.48 16.94 -23.52
#